data_88e94c615fcb32c1b13bca11a5936e13
#
_entry.id   88e94c615fcb32c1b13bca11a5936e13
#
_cell.length_a   1.000
_cell.length_b   1.000
_cell.length_c   1.000
_cell.angle_alpha   90.00
_cell.angle_beta   90.00
_cell.angle_gamma   90.00
#
_symmetry.space_group_name_H-M   'P 1'
#
loop_
_entity.id
_entity.type
_entity.pdbx_description
1 polymer ?
#
loop_
_entity_poly.entity_id
_entity_poly.type
_entity_poly.pdbx_seq_one_letter_code
_entity_poly.pdbx_strand_id
1 'polypeptide(L)'
;MKKKALAFAAAACAFGMLLSGCGSSNGSDTAAEGANIITAYNSEPQHPLIPGNTNETGGGKPVDLLFSRLISFDAKGNASNEVAESITANDDATQYDIKLKDGWKFTDGTDVTAESFTKAWSYVANAKNGMVGSSFFSTIKGYDALQDTDNLKGDEQLEGLKIVDDHEFTVDLNKSDSVFAIKVGYSAFAPLPESFYDDTDAFGEAPVGNGPYKFQSWDHDNEIVLVKNPDYKGNRTPKNDGVTFKVYTKDDAAYADIQSGALDVMESVPASATKTFETDETVQAYNKAGSVIQQFTIPSSLKHFEAGTEEGTLRRQAISMAINRENICDKVLNGTGTPAVDFTSPLTPGYSDSLKGVGNLKYNEKKAKELWEKANAISPWTSDDKLTFAYNADGGHETTYTAVVNSINNTLGSEVAATNPYPTFNDYRTAVSDRKVQGAFRSGWQPDYPSAENYLVANYASAAADGNGSNDGDYKNSEFDDLCSKAAAAQTTDEANKLYQQAQEVLLNDLPAVPLYYANAYGVAATGVSGFEMNWQNLPVYENMTKSGK
;
A
#
# COMPACT_ATOMS: atom_id res chain seq x y z
N MET A 1 -34.42 40.58 41.34
CA MET A 1 -35.20 41.83 41.19
C MET A 1 -35.02 42.35 39.76
N LYS A 2 -36.21 42.64 39.19
CA LYS A 2 -36.44 43.35 37.92
C LYS A 2 -36.10 42.69 36.57
N LYS A 3 -37.19 42.16 36.04
CA LYS A 3 -37.57 41.96 34.64
C LYS A 3 -37.48 43.24 33.82
N LYS A 4 -37.20 43.14 32.54
CA LYS A 4 -37.95 43.82 31.48
C LYS A 4 -37.74 43.13 30.13
N ALA A 5 -38.83 42.63 29.57
CA ALA A 5 -39.06 42.24 28.20
C ALA A 5 -39.57 43.44 27.39
N LEU A 6 -39.42 43.42 26.08
CA LEU A 6 -40.26 43.97 25.00
C LEU A 6 -39.57 43.62 23.67
N ALA A 7 -40.10 42.84 22.80
CA ALA A 7 -41.32 42.77 21.97
C ALA A 7 -41.15 43.42 20.57
N PHE A 8 -41.27 42.55 19.57
CA PHE A 8 -41.87 42.65 18.21
C PHE A 8 -41.76 43.95 17.37
N ALA A 9 -41.28 43.78 16.12
CA ALA A 9 -42.07 44.23 14.96
C ALA A 9 -41.62 43.55 13.67
N ALA A 10 -42.55 42.81 13.07
CA ALA A 10 -42.49 42.34 11.69
C ALA A 10 -42.97 43.42 10.73
N ALA A 11 -42.35 43.56 9.57
CA ALA A 11 -42.96 44.21 8.42
C ALA A 11 -42.44 43.58 7.13
N ALA A 12 -43.33 42.89 6.44
CA ALA A 12 -43.18 42.46 5.04
C ALA A 12 -43.48 43.65 4.13
N CYS A 13 -42.74 43.79 3.03
CA CYS A 13 -43.24 44.39 1.79
C CYS A 13 -42.42 43.89 0.60
N ALA A 14 -43.16 43.44 -0.38
CA ALA A 14 -42.75 42.88 -1.66
C ALA A 14 -42.55 43.97 -2.74
N PHE A 15 -42.00 43.54 -3.87
CA PHE A 15 -42.02 44.09 -5.24
C PHE A 15 -40.97 45.13 -5.65
N GLY A 16 -40.30 44.79 -6.76
CA GLY A 16 -39.67 45.72 -7.68
C GLY A 16 -38.60 45.10 -8.55
N MET A 17 -38.97 44.45 -9.66
CA MET A 17 -38.06 44.24 -10.81
C MET A 17 -37.64 45.60 -11.37
N LEU A 18 -36.39 45.74 -11.77
CA LEU A 18 -35.99 46.43 -13.00
C LEU A 18 -34.55 46.10 -13.37
N LEU A 19 -34.39 45.81 -14.65
CA LEU A 19 -33.19 45.47 -15.39
C LEU A 19 -32.20 46.64 -15.51
N SER A 20 -30.98 46.22 -15.79
CA SER A 20 -29.92 46.85 -16.61
C SER A 20 -28.71 47.43 -15.89
N GLY A 21 -27.57 46.96 -16.31
CA GLY A 21 -26.32 47.72 -16.30
C GLY A 21 -25.04 46.90 -16.14
N CYS A 22 -24.35 46.69 -17.24
CA CYS A 22 -22.98 46.16 -17.36
C CYS A 22 -21.97 46.72 -16.38
N GLY A 23 -21.03 45.88 -15.91
CA GLY A 23 -19.79 46.39 -15.34
C GLY A 23 -18.95 45.32 -14.63
N SER A 24 -17.94 44.81 -15.33
CA SER A 24 -16.66 44.30 -14.87
C SER A 24 -16.62 43.08 -13.96
N SER A 25 -16.20 41.99 -14.56
CA SER A 25 -15.75 40.70 -14.04
C SER A 25 -14.62 40.82 -13.01
N ASN A 26 -14.86 40.26 -11.82
CA ASN A 26 -13.85 39.51 -11.09
C ASN A 26 -14.38 38.08 -11.02
N GLY A 27 -13.77 37.21 -11.77
CA GLY A 27 -14.15 35.81 -11.81
C GLY A 27 -13.72 35.10 -10.52
N SER A 28 -14.69 34.81 -9.68
CA SER A 28 -14.64 33.62 -8.86
C SER A 28 -15.13 32.49 -9.77
N ASP A 29 -14.22 31.61 -10.19
CA ASP A 29 -14.57 30.34 -10.86
C ASP A 29 -15.35 29.47 -9.88
N THR A 30 -16.67 29.68 -9.80
CA THR A 30 -17.58 28.67 -9.26
C THR A 30 -17.63 27.54 -10.26
N ALA A 31 -17.27 26.32 -9.83
CA ALA A 31 -17.45 25.10 -10.60
C ALA A 31 -18.84 25.09 -11.24
N ALA A 32 -18.89 24.93 -12.57
CA ALA A 32 -20.13 24.92 -13.32
C ALA A 32 -21.00 23.73 -12.84
N GLU A 33 -22.27 23.98 -12.51
CA GLU A 33 -23.27 22.92 -12.33
C GLU A 33 -23.29 22.05 -13.61
N GLY A 34 -22.87 20.76 -13.49
CA GLY A 34 -22.76 19.83 -14.61
C GLY A 34 -21.32 19.37 -14.92
N ALA A 35 -20.30 19.80 -14.19
CA ALA A 35 -18.94 19.29 -14.33
C ALA A 35 -18.88 17.80 -13.95
N ASN A 36 -18.10 17.03 -14.74
CA ASN A 36 -17.84 15.60 -14.48
C ASN A 36 -16.77 15.45 -13.37
N ILE A 37 -17.10 15.90 -12.15
CA ILE A 37 -16.24 15.84 -10.96
C ILE A 37 -16.61 14.61 -10.15
N ILE A 38 -15.66 13.75 -9.86
CA ILE A 38 -15.84 12.55 -9.04
C ILE A 38 -15.71 12.94 -7.56
N THR A 39 -16.72 12.61 -6.75
CA THR A 39 -16.64 12.72 -5.29
C THR A 39 -16.19 11.38 -4.70
N ALA A 40 -15.13 11.39 -3.92
CA ALA A 40 -14.50 10.20 -3.37
C ALA A 40 -14.44 10.24 -1.84
N TYR A 41 -14.60 9.07 -1.22
CA TYR A 41 -14.37 8.89 0.21
C TYR A 41 -12.91 9.23 0.58
N ASN A 42 -12.72 9.87 1.73
CA ASN A 42 -11.40 10.07 2.33
C ASN A 42 -11.46 10.12 3.86
N SER A 43 -10.30 9.94 4.48
CA SER A 43 -10.00 10.38 5.84
C SER A 43 -9.20 11.68 5.80
N GLU A 44 -9.22 12.47 6.87
CA GLU A 44 -8.34 13.63 6.98
C GLU A 44 -6.87 13.19 6.89
N PRO A 45 -6.02 13.80 6.03
CA PRO A 45 -4.59 13.53 5.97
C PRO A 45 -3.89 13.76 7.31
N GLN A 46 -2.98 12.88 7.68
CA GLN A 46 -2.20 12.99 8.92
C GLN A 46 -1.04 13.98 8.80
N HIS A 47 -0.58 14.22 7.58
CA HIS A 47 0.56 15.09 7.25
C HIS A 47 0.18 16.05 6.13
N PRO A 48 0.89 17.19 5.99
CA PRO A 48 0.80 18.05 4.82
C PRO A 48 1.01 17.27 3.52
N LEU A 49 0.40 17.72 2.41
CA LEU A 49 0.41 17.01 1.12
C LEU A 49 1.77 17.11 0.40
N ILE A 50 2.80 16.58 1.04
CA ILE A 50 4.18 16.52 0.53
C ILE A 50 4.50 15.06 0.20
N PRO A 51 4.93 14.73 -1.04
CA PRO A 51 5.16 13.34 -1.46
C PRO A 51 6.07 12.53 -0.56
N GLY A 52 7.18 13.11 -0.09
CA GLY A 52 8.14 12.47 0.81
C GLY A 52 7.70 12.43 2.28
N ASN A 53 6.59 13.07 2.64
CA ASN A 53 6.08 13.13 4.01
C ASN A 53 4.69 12.49 4.18
N THR A 54 4.27 11.66 3.25
CA THR A 54 2.96 11.01 3.25
C THR A 54 3.12 9.50 3.23
N ASN A 55 2.59 8.80 4.24
CA ASN A 55 2.66 7.35 4.38
C ASN A 55 1.32 6.71 4.77
N GLU A 56 0.21 7.42 4.62
CA GLU A 56 -1.15 6.97 4.91
C GLU A 56 -2.11 7.32 3.75
N THR A 57 -3.26 6.65 3.69
CA THR A 57 -4.14 6.71 2.52
C THR A 57 -4.85 8.06 2.34
N GLY A 58 -5.16 8.77 3.43
CA GLY A 58 -5.87 10.06 3.37
C GLY A 58 -5.09 11.12 2.60
N GLY A 59 -3.78 11.25 2.89
CA GLY A 59 -2.86 12.12 2.16
C GLY A 59 -2.31 11.48 0.88
N GLY A 60 -2.11 10.17 0.89
CA GLY A 60 -1.53 9.44 -0.25
C GLY A 60 -2.37 9.52 -1.52
N LYS A 61 -3.70 9.46 -1.42
CA LYS A 61 -4.61 9.57 -2.57
C LYS A 61 -4.50 10.92 -3.30
N PRO A 62 -4.65 12.08 -2.64
CA PRO A 62 -4.44 13.36 -3.32
C PRO A 62 -3.00 13.54 -3.80
N VAL A 63 -1.97 13.14 -3.04
CA VAL A 63 -0.57 13.22 -3.46
C VAL A 63 -0.31 12.43 -4.73
N ASP A 64 -0.86 11.21 -4.86
CA ASP A 64 -0.70 10.39 -6.07
C ASP A 64 -1.26 11.09 -7.32
N LEU A 65 -2.37 11.82 -7.20
CA LEU A 65 -3.00 12.56 -8.30
C LEU A 65 -2.31 13.90 -8.60
N LEU A 66 -1.69 14.53 -7.61
CA LEU A 66 -1.01 15.81 -7.75
C LEU A 66 0.40 15.70 -8.33
N PHE A 67 1.07 14.56 -8.14
CA PHE A 67 2.48 14.38 -8.52
C PHE A 67 2.69 13.18 -9.44
N SER A 68 3.37 13.41 -10.55
CA SER A 68 3.92 12.36 -11.41
C SER A 68 5.38 12.09 -11.08
N ARG A 69 5.75 10.82 -11.11
CA ARG A 69 7.10 10.31 -10.85
C ARG A 69 7.79 9.93 -12.17
N LEU A 70 8.98 9.37 -12.07
CA LEU A 70 9.73 8.88 -13.25
C LEU A 70 8.95 7.81 -14.02
N ILE A 71 8.25 6.94 -13.28
CA ILE A 71 7.35 5.90 -13.83
C ILE A 71 5.96 5.99 -13.20
N SER A 72 4.98 5.45 -13.90
CA SER A 72 3.62 5.22 -13.42
C SER A 72 3.28 3.73 -13.49
N PHE A 73 2.25 3.32 -12.74
CA PHE A 73 1.74 1.95 -12.74
C PHE A 73 0.31 1.92 -13.29
N ASP A 74 -0.01 0.87 -14.06
CA ASP A 74 -1.40 0.59 -14.39
C ASP A 74 -2.15 -0.05 -13.20
N ALA A 75 -3.45 -0.31 -13.35
CA ALA A 75 -4.27 -0.91 -12.28
C ALA A 75 -3.74 -2.28 -11.80
N LYS A 76 -2.93 -2.97 -12.60
CA LYS A 76 -2.33 -4.27 -12.28
C LYS A 76 -0.91 -4.18 -11.73
N GLY A 77 -0.36 -2.97 -11.56
CA GLY A 77 1.01 -2.77 -11.11
C GLY A 77 2.08 -2.88 -12.20
N ASN A 78 1.71 -2.94 -13.49
CA ASN A 78 2.69 -2.91 -14.56
C ASN A 78 3.25 -1.50 -14.70
N ALA A 79 4.59 -1.40 -14.68
CA ALA A 79 5.30 -0.13 -14.77
C ALA A 79 5.40 0.38 -16.20
N SER A 80 5.36 1.70 -16.37
CA SER A 80 5.66 2.39 -17.62
C SER A 80 6.33 3.74 -17.34
N ASN A 81 7.22 4.18 -18.26
CA ASN A 81 7.88 5.47 -18.13
C ASN A 81 6.85 6.61 -18.19
N GLU A 82 6.84 7.44 -17.14
CA GLU A 82 5.95 8.61 -17.01
C GLU A 82 6.72 9.89 -17.36
N VAL A 83 7.44 10.49 -16.39
CA VAL A 83 8.32 11.64 -16.62
C VAL A 83 9.64 11.18 -17.26
N ALA A 84 10.11 9.98 -16.95
CA ALA A 84 11.31 9.44 -17.58
C ALA A 84 11.07 9.10 -19.06
N GLU A 85 12.04 9.43 -19.91
CA GLU A 85 12.20 8.88 -21.25
C GLU A 85 12.83 7.48 -21.17
N SER A 86 13.88 7.35 -20.36
CA SER A 86 14.55 6.07 -20.10
C SER A 86 15.12 6.00 -18.68
N ILE A 87 15.19 4.79 -18.14
CA ILE A 87 15.87 4.42 -16.89
C ILE A 87 16.70 3.19 -17.22
N THR A 88 18.03 3.34 -17.25
CA THR A 88 18.96 2.29 -17.71
C THR A 88 19.94 1.94 -16.62
N ALA A 89 19.96 0.66 -16.20
CA ALA A 89 20.95 0.14 -15.26
C ALA A 89 22.26 -0.18 -15.97
N ASN A 90 23.38 -0.11 -15.23
CA ASN A 90 24.62 -0.77 -15.62
C ASN A 90 24.51 -2.29 -15.42
N ASP A 91 25.58 -3.05 -15.81
CA ASP A 91 25.56 -4.51 -15.85
C ASP A 91 25.29 -5.20 -14.50
N ASP A 92 25.55 -4.54 -13.38
CA ASP A 92 25.36 -5.10 -12.03
C ASP A 92 24.28 -4.38 -11.21
N ALA A 93 23.49 -3.50 -11.87
CA ALA A 93 22.42 -2.72 -11.26
C ALA A 93 22.87 -1.89 -10.03
N THR A 94 24.11 -1.39 -10.04
CA THR A 94 24.66 -0.50 -9.02
C THR A 94 24.64 0.97 -9.43
N GLN A 95 24.34 1.27 -10.69
CA GLN A 95 24.21 2.63 -11.23
C GLN A 95 23.07 2.68 -12.24
N TYR A 96 22.31 3.76 -12.18
CA TYR A 96 21.22 4.06 -13.11
C TYR A 96 21.47 5.38 -13.82
N ASP A 97 21.24 5.38 -15.15
CA ASP A 97 21.19 6.56 -15.99
C ASP A 97 19.72 6.88 -16.27
N ILE A 98 19.29 8.08 -15.92
CA ILE A 98 17.88 8.51 -15.99
C ILE A 98 17.78 9.73 -16.91
N LYS A 99 17.03 9.56 -18.01
CA LYS A 99 16.70 10.65 -18.94
C LYS A 99 15.25 11.04 -18.80
N LEU A 100 14.99 12.34 -18.78
CA LEU A 100 13.65 12.91 -18.68
C LEU A 100 13.10 13.29 -20.07
N LYS A 101 11.79 13.14 -20.23
CA LYS A 101 11.08 13.65 -21.41
C LYS A 101 11.04 15.18 -21.39
N ASP A 102 11.15 15.80 -22.55
CA ASP A 102 11.07 17.24 -22.70
C ASP A 102 9.69 17.82 -22.37
N GLY A 103 9.70 19.03 -21.83
CA GLY A 103 8.52 19.89 -21.70
C GLY A 103 7.55 19.50 -20.58
N TRP A 104 7.99 18.71 -19.59
CA TRP A 104 7.25 18.55 -18.36
C TRP A 104 7.32 19.82 -17.52
N LYS A 105 6.17 20.21 -16.95
CA LYS A 105 6.04 21.41 -16.12
C LYS A 105 5.28 21.11 -14.83
N PHE A 106 5.63 21.87 -13.81
CA PHE A 106 4.78 22.03 -12.64
C PHE A 106 3.56 22.89 -12.94
N THR A 107 2.55 22.85 -12.09
CA THR A 107 1.28 23.58 -12.27
C THR A 107 1.41 25.11 -12.14
N ASP A 108 2.54 25.61 -11.64
CA ASP A 108 2.93 27.02 -11.65
C ASP A 108 3.61 27.47 -12.96
N GLY A 109 3.87 26.53 -13.88
CA GLY A 109 4.49 26.76 -15.16
C GLY A 109 6.02 26.62 -15.19
N THR A 110 6.67 26.36 -14.06
CA THR A 110 8.11 26.06 -13.99
C THR A 110 8.44 24.70 -14.57
N ASP A 111 9.67 24.51 -15.09
CA ASP A 111 10.08 23.27 -15.74
C ASP A 111 10.42 22.17 -14.71
N VAL A 112 10.06 20.93 -15.03
CA VAL A 112 10.53 19.74 -14.29
C VAL A 112 11.88 19.33 -14.88
N THR A 113 12.93 19.39 -14.04
CA THR A 113 14.32 19.12 -14.44
C THR A 113 14.94 18.01 -13.62
N ALA A 114 16.15 17.58 -13.97
CA ALA A 114 16.97 16.66 -13.17
C ALA A 114 17.16 17.17 -11.73
N GLU A 115 17.34 18.49 -11.53
CA GLU A 115 17.46 19.09 -10.22
C GLU A 115 16.18 18.96 -9.40
N SER A 116 14.99 19.05 -10.03
CA SER A 116 13.71 18.85 -9.35
C SER A 116 13.60 17.48 -8.66
N PHE A 117 14.25 16.45 -9.22
CA PHE A 117 14.33 15.12 -8.63
C PHE A 117 15.47 15.01 -7.60
N THR A 118 16.70 15.36 -7.99
CA THR A 118 17.88 15.11 -7.15
C THR A 118 17.85 15.90 -5.85
N LYS A 119 17.38 17.15 -5.90
CA LYS A 119 17.21 18.01 -4.72
C LYS A 119 16.08 17.51 -3.83
N ALA A 120 14.93 17.10 -4.41
CA ALA A 120 13.82 16.56 -3.67
C ALA A 120 14.19 15.25 -2.94
N TRP A 121 14.85 14.32 -3.63
CA TRP A 121 15.28 13.05 -3.05
C TRP A 121 16.29 13.26 -1.91
N SER A 122 17.23 14.18 -2.10
CA SER A 122 18.19 14.52 -1.06
C SER A 122 17.54 15.17 0.15
N TYR A 123 16.56 16.06 -0.07
CA TYR A 123 15.80 16.68 0.99
C TYR A 123 15.03 15.66 1.83
N VAL A 124 14.32 14.72 1.16
CA VAL A 124 13.55 13.66 1.84
C VAL A 124 14.49 12.69 2.56
N ALA A 125 15.62 12.33 1.96
CA ALA A 125 16.61 11.42 2.57
C ALA A 125 17.27 12.01 3.82
N ASN A 126 17.37 13.34 3.94
CA ASN A 126 18.06 14.01 5.02
C ASN A 126 17.22 13.97 6.31
N ALA A 127 17.70 13.23 7.30
CA ALA A 127 17.01 13.02 8.58
C ALA A 127 16.73 14.32 9.34
N LYS A 128 17.48 15.41 9.06
CA LYS A 128 17.23 16.74 9.63
C LYS A 128 15.86 17.30 9.27
N ASN A 129 15.34 16.94 8.09
CA ASN A 129 14.06 17.43 7.58
C ASN A 129 12.86 16.62 8.10
N GLY A 130 13.10 15.46 8.76
CA GLY A 130 12.06 14.68 9.43
C GLY A 130 11.01 14.05 8.50
N MET A 131 11.32 13.85 7.23
CA MET A 131 10.39 13.28 6.26
C MET A 131 10.20 11.77 6.50
N VAL A 132 8.93 11.31 6.58
CA VAL A 132 8.60 9.91 6.88
C VAL A 132 9.07 8.93 5.80
N GLY A 133 9.26 9.39 4.57
CA GLY A 133 9.74 8.62 3.42
C GLY A 133 11.27 8.48 3.31
N SER A 134 12.04 8.99 4.28
CA SER A 134 13.52 9.01 4.21
C SER A 134 14.15 7.65 3.90
N SER A 135 13.66 6.57 4.50
CA SER A 135 14.23 5.22 4.36
C SER A 135 14.16 4.64 2.94
N PHE A 136 13.27 5.14 2.06
CA PHE A 136 13.20 4.71 0.66
C PHE A 136 14.47 5.03 -0.13
N PHE A 137 15.28 5.98 0.32
CA PHE A 137 16.53 6.39 -0.32
C PHE A 137 17.77 5.68 0.24
N SER A 138 17.60 4.73 1.17
CA SER A 138 18.69 4.06 1.88
C SER A 138 19.67 3.28 0.99
N THR A 139 19.26 2.91 -0.22
CA THR A 139 20.15 2.22 -1.17
C THR A 139 21.03 3.18 -1.99
N ILE A 140 20.76 4.49 -1.96
CA ILE A 140 21.55 5.49 -2.71
C ILE A 140 22.80 5.86 -1.89
N LYS A 141 23.95 5.96 -2.56
CA LYS A 141 25.21 6.37 -1.93
C LYS A 141 25.08 7.71 -1.22
N GLY A 142 25.65 7.78 -0.02
CA GLY A 142 25.63 8.98 0.81
C GLY A 142 24.46 9.05 1.77
N TYR A 143 23.48 8.12 1.71
CA TYR A 143 22.34 8.11 2.62
C TYR A 143 22.73 8.10 4.11
N ASP A 144 23.64 7.21 4.51
CA ASP A 144 24.08 7.08 5.91
C ASP A 144 24.68 8.39 6.45
N ALA A 145 25.38 9.15 5.60
CA ALA A 145 25.92 10.46 5.97
C ALA A 145 24.83 11.51 6.23
N LEU A 146 23.64 11.32 5.71
CA LEU A 146 22.47 12.20 5.92
C LEU A 146 21.61 11.77 7.12
N GLN A 147 22.09 10.84 7.97
CA GLN A 147 21.35 10.39 9.16
C GLN A 147 21.87 11.00 10.48
N ASP A 148 23.03 11.68 10.48
CA ASP A 148 23.60 12.35 11.66
C ASP A 148 23.04 13.77 11.83
N THR A 149 21.85 13.88 12.42
CA THR A 149 21.11 15.14 12.57
C THR A 149 21.84 16.24 13.32
N ASP A 150 22.85 15.91 14.13
CA ASP A 150 23.60 16.90 14.93
C ASP A 150 24.53 17.77 14.07
N ASN A 151 24.99 17.21 12.94
CA ASN A 151 25.94 17.84 12.03
C ASN A 151 25.33 18.35 10.72
N LEU A 152 24.04 18.09 10.47
CA LEU A 152 23.34 18.45 9.23
C LEU A 152 22.62 19.80 9.34
N LYS A 153 22.50 20.49 8.20
CA LYS A 153 21.72 21.73 8.04
C LYS A 153 20.34 21.46 7.43
N GLY A 154 20.19 20.37 6.65
CA GLY A 154 18.96 19.98 5.95
C GLY A 154 19.01 20.19 4.43
N ASP A 155 20.09 20.80 3.92
CA ASP A 155 20.31 21.10 2.50
C ASP A 155 21.41 20.23 1.84
N GLU A 156 22.01 19.31 2.61
CA GLU A 156 23.01 18.40 2.08
C GLU A 156 22.41 17.42 1.07
N GLN A 157 23.19 17.14 0.01
CA GLN A 157 22.76 16.29 -1.10
C GLN A 157 23.31 14.87 -0.96
N LEU A 158 22.55 13.89 -1.48
CA LEU A 158 23.01 12.51 -1.62
C LEU A 158 24.20 12.43 -2.59
N GLU A 159 25.31 11.85 -2.13
CA GLU A 159 26.55 11.70 -2.93
C GLU A 159 26.33 10.93 -4.24
N GLY A 160 25.38 9.98 -4.22
CA GLY A 160 25.06 9.13 -5.36
C GLY A 160 24.29 9.82 -6.47
N LEU A 161 23.77 11.03 -6.26
CA LEU A 161 23.00 11.76 -7.29
C LEU A 161 23.90 12.74 -8.02
N LYS A 162 23.94 12.64 -9.37
CA LYS A 162 24.79 13.50 -10.21
C LYS A 162 24.01 13.99 -11.41
N ILE A 163 23.80 15.28 -11.49
CA ILE A 163 23.18 15.94 -12.65
C ILE A 163 24.19 15.96 -13.80
N VAL A 164 23.78 15.47 -14.96
CA VAL A 164 24.51 15.52 -16.23
C VAL A 164 24.11 16.79 -16.98
N ASP A 165 22.81 17.03 -17.11
CA ASP A 165 22.21 18.26 -17.65
C ASP A 165 20.77 18.42 -17.10
N ASP A 166 20.00 19.38 -17.62
CA ASP A 166 18.64 19.65 -17.14
C ASP A 166 17.67 18.46 -17.31
N HIS A 167 17.98 17.51 -18.20
CA HIS A 167 17.12 16.36 -18.51
C HIS A 167 17.81 15.01 -18.28
N GLU A 168 19.00 14.98 -17.69
CA GLU A 168 19.72 13.73 -17.42
C GLU A 168 20.45 13.78 -16.09
N PHE A 169 20.31 12.72 -15.29
CA PHE A 169 21.07 12.52 -14.07
C PHE A 169 21.36 11.04 -13.83
N THR A 170 22.40 10.75 -13.05
CA THR A 170 22.77 9.40 -12.67
C THR A 170 22.53 9.16 -11.17
N VAL A 171 22.26 7.89 -10.82
CA VAL A 171 22.07 7.45 -9.43
C VAL A 171 23.05 6.31 -9.15
N ASP A 172 24.01 6.55 -8.27
CA ASP A 172 24.93 5.52 -7.76
C ASP A 172 24.32 4.87 -6.51
N LEU A 173 24.23 3.53 -6.49
CA LEU A 173 23.72 2.76 -5.36
C LEU A 173 24.84 2.15 -4.52
N ASN A 174 24.55 1.84 -3.25
CA ASN A 174 25.47 1.16 -2.32
C ASN A 174 25.65 -0.33 -2.64
N LYS A 175 24.67 -0.93 -3.32
CA LYS A 175 24.61 -2.35 -3.72
C LYS A 175 23.72 -2.52 -4.93
N SER A 176 23.81 -3.68 -5.59
CA SER A 176 22.92 -4.04 -6.69
C SER A 176 21.44 -3.99 -6.27
N ASP A 177 20.61 -3.34 -7.08
CA ASP A 177 19.17 -3.23 -6.88
C ASP A 177 18.45 -3.11 -8.22
N SER A 178 18.17 -4.25 -8.88
CA SER A 178 17.46 -4.32 -10.16
C SER A 178 16.01 -3.80 -10.08
N VAL A 179 15.48 -3.65 -8.87
CA VAL A 179 14.11 -3.17 -8.61
C VAL A 179 14.08 -1.65 -8.42
N PHE A 180 15.24 -0.99 -8.39
CA PHE A 180 15.31 0.48 -8.24
C PHE A 180 14.47 1.21 -9.29
N ALA A 181 14.48 0.74 -10.55
CA ALA A 181 13.65 1.28 -11.63
C ALA A 181 12.12 1.18 -11.35
N ILE A 182 11.70 0.28 -10.47
CA ILE A 182 10.31 0.16 -10.00
C ILE A 182 10.08 1.05 -8.77
N LYS A 183 11.03 1.12 -7.84
CA LYS A 183 10.96 1.94 -6.62
C LYS A 183 10.74 3.42 -6.92
N VAL A 184 11.34 3.95 -7.99
CA VAL A 184 11.18 5.36 -8.40
C VAL A 184 9.77 5.73 -8.89
N GLY A 185 8.84 4.78 -8.90
CA GLY A 185 7.41 4.99 -9.06
C GLY A 185 6.65 5.23 -7.74
N TYR A 186 7.28 5.05 -6.59
CA TYR A 186 6.67 5.37 -5.30
C TYR A 186 6.61 6.88 -5.07
N SER A 187 5.60 7.34 -4.32
CA SER A 187 5.32 8.78 -4.15
C SER A 187 6.49 9.58 -3.60
N ALA A 188 7.30 9.02 -2.70
CA ALA A 188 8.47 9.68 -2.13
C ALA A 188 9.51 10.12 -3.18
N PHE A 189 9.54 9.47 -4.35
CA PHE A 189 10.45 9.81 -5.46
C PHE A 189 9.89 10.87 -6.43
N ALA A 190 8.79 11.54 -6.10
CA ALA A 190 8.28 12.63 -6.93
C ALA A 190 9.24 13.83 -6.98
N PRO A 191 9.24 14.60 -8.09
CA PRO A 191 9.98 15.84 -8.17
C PRO A 191 9.27 16.94 -7.38
N LEU A 192 10.04 17.92 -6.90
CA LEU A 192 9.51 19.11 -6.24
C LEU A 192 10.00 20.39 -6.92
N PRO A 193 9.16 21.43 -7.05
CA PRO A 193 9.56 22.72 -7.60
C PRO A 193 10.42 23.50 -6.60
N GLU A 194 11.14 24.50 -7.09
CA GLU A 194 11.98 25.35 -6.21
C GLU A 194 11.17 26.07 -5.13
N SER A 195 9.92 26.45 -5.43
CA SER A 195 9.00 27.09 -4.48
C SER A 195 8.69 26.24 -3.22
N PHE A 196 8.90 24.93 -3.28
CA PHE A 196 8.78 24.06 -2.09
C PHE A 196 9.76 24.46 -0.97
N TYR A 197 10.98 24.85 -1.33
CA TYR A 197 12.05 25.15 -0.37
C TYR A 197 11.94 26.54 0.26
N ASP A 198 11.06 27.40 -0.25
CA ASP A 198 10.81 28.74 0.30
C ASP A 198 9.96 28.67 1.59
N ASP A 199 8.93 27.79 1.61
CA ASP A 199 8.05 27.56 2.77
C ASP A 199 7.39 26.18 2.62
N THR A 200 8.00 25.17 3.26
CA THR A 200 7.55 23.77 3.16
C THR A 200 6.18 23.53 3.80
N ASP A 201 5.83 24.28 4.85
CA ASP A 201 4.55 24.16 5.53
C ASP A 201 3.43 24.74 4.65
N ALA A 202 3.62 25.93 4.13
CA ALA A 202 2.66 26.55 3.20
C ALA A 202 2.51 25.73 1.90
N PHE A 203 3.60 25.12 1.41
CA PHE A 203 3.55 24.23 0.24
C PHE A 203 2.69 23.00 0.51
N GLY A 204 2.80 22.40 1.69
CA GLY A 204 2.03 21.21 2.06
C GLY A 204 0.52 21.45 2.15
N GLU A 205 0.09 22.71 2.40
CA GLU A 205 -1.31 23.14 2.42
C GLU A 205 -1.85 23.50 1.03
N ALA A 206 -0.98 23.85 0.08
CA ALA A 206 -1.35 24.23 -1.28
C ALA A 206 -0.27 23.78 -2.29
N PRO A 207 -0.13 22.47 -2.51
CA PRO A 207 0.99 21.92 -3.29
C PRO A 207 0.94 22.30 -4.77
N VAL A 208 2.13 22.58 -5.31
CA VAL A 208 2.40 22.78 -6.72
C VAL A 208 2.99 21.48 -7.27
N GLY A 209 2.16 20.68 -7.94
CA GLY A 209 2.55 19.39 -8.50
C GLY A 209 2.74 19.41 -10.01
N ASN A 210 3.02 18.24 -10.58
CA ASN A 210 3.18 17.98 -12.01
C ASN A 210 2.28 16.85 -12.51
N GLY A 211 1.29 16.45 -11.70
CA GLY A 211 0.43 15.30 -11.94
C GLY A 211 -0.77 15.56 -12.84
N PRO A 212 -1.64 14.53 -13.02
CA PRO A 212 -2.86 14.61 -13.82
C PRO A 212 -3.88 15.62 -13.32
N TYR A 213 -3.82 15.95 -12.02
CA TYR A 213 -4.65 16.98 -11.41
C TYR A 213 -3.79 18.04 -10.76
N LYS A 214 -4.38 19.22 -10.54
CA LYS A 214 -3.81 20.32 -9.77
C LYS A 214 -4.67 20.62 -8.55
N PHE A 215 -4.02 21.05 -7.49
CA PHE A 215 -4.67 21.46 -6.25
C PHE A 215 -5.55 22.68 -6.46
N GLN A 216 -6.73 22.68 -5.86
CA GLN A 216 -7.63 23.84 -5.84
C GLN A 216 -7.86 24.34 -4.41
N SER A 217 -8.25 23.45 -3.47
CA SER A 217 -8.49 23.85 -2.08
C SER A 217 -8.45 22.64 -1.14
N TRP A 218 -8.14 22.91 0.12
CA TRP A 218 -8.30 21.98 1.24
C TRP A 218 -9.04 22.68 2.36
N ASP A 219 -10.25 22.20 2.66
CA ASP A 219 -11.05 22.58 3.81
C ASP A 219 -10.94 21.44 4.82
N HIS A 220 -10.09 21.65 5.84
CA HIS A 220 -9.75 20.61 6.81
C HIS A 220 -10.99 19.99 7.45
N ASP A 221 -10.95 18.69 7.72
CA ASP A 221 -12.05 17.87 8.25
C ASP A 221 -13.30 17.84 7.35
N ASN A 222 -13.26 18.40 6.14
CA ASN A 222 -14.38 18.47 5.21
C ASN A 222 -14.03 17.90 3.82
N GLU A 223 -13.15 18.58 3.05
CA GLU A 223 -12.84 18.14 1.69
C GLU A 223 -11.51 18.66 1.13
N ILE A 224 -10.94 17.89 0.19
CA ILE A 224 -9.83 18.30 -0.67
C ILE A 224 -10.34 18.33 -2.10
N VAL A 225 -10.19 19.45 -2.79
CA VAL A 225 -10.67 19.65 -4.17
C VAL A 225 -9.48 19.69 -5.13
N LEU A 226 -9.48 18.76 -6.08
CA LEU A 226 -8.52 18.70 -7.17
C LEU A 226 -9.24 18.91 -8.50
N VAL A 227 -8.64 19.67 -9.41
CA VAL A 227 -9.16 19.88 -10.76
C VAL A 227 -8.20 19.34 -11.80
N LYS A 228 -8.72 18.92 -12.94
CA LYS A 228 -7.93 18.41 -14.06
C LYS A 228 -6.80 19.38 -14.40
N ASN A 229 -5.59 18.84 -14.59
CA ASN A 229 -4.45 19.58 -15.10
C ASN A 229 -4.48 19.54 -16.65
N PRO A 230 -4.77 20.65 -17.35
CA PRO A 230 -4.87 20.66 -18.81
C PRO A 230 -3.51 20.50 -19.50
N ASP A 231 -2.42 20.79 -18.78
CA ASP A 231 -1.05 20.74 -19.31
C ASP A 231 -0.37 19.39 -19.06
N TYR A 232 -1.06 18.46 -18.41
CA TYR A 232 -0.54 17.12 -18.13
C TYR A 232 -0.28 16.32 -19.42
N LYS A 233 0.91 15.68 -19.50
CA LYS A 233 1.38 14.97 -20.70
C LYS A 233 1.64 13.48 -20.48
N GLY A 234 1.33 12.96 -19.29
CA GLY A 234 1.67 11.59 -18.92
C GLY A 234 0.61 10.55 -19.29
N ASN A 235 0.80 9.37 -18.72
CA ASN A 235 0.04 8.16 -19.06
C ASN A 235 -1.36 8.11 -18.39
N ARG A 236 -1.59 8.92 -17.35
CA ARG A 236 -2.79 8.91 -16.52
C ARG A 236 -3.75 10.07 -16.83
N THR A 237 -4.02 10.32 -18.10
CA THR A 237 -4.87 11.44 -18.54
C THR A 237 -6.30 11.31 -18.01
N PRO A 238 -6.80 12.28 -17.20
CA PRO A 238 -8.13 12.22 -16.61
C PRO A 238 -9.26 12.24 -17.64
N LYS A 239 -10.24 11.35 -17.49
CA LYS A 239 -11.49 11.33 -18.25
C LYS A 239 -12.60 12.21 -17.63
N ASN A 240 -12.36 12.69 -16.41
CA ASN A 240 -13.22 13.62 -15.68
C ASN A 240 -12.58 15.01 -15.56
N ASP A 241 -13.29 15.95 -14.93
CA ASP A 241 -12.85 17.33 -14.78
C ASP A 241 -12.18 17.60 -13.43
N GLY A 242 -12.28 16.67 -12.48
CA GLY A 242 -11.68 16.80 -11.16
C GLY A 242 -12.10 15.68 -10.20
N VAL A 243 -11.48 15.68 -9.02
CA VAL A 243 -11.81 14.79 -7.91
C VAL A 243 -11.95 15.62 -6.64
N THR A 244 -13.06 15.43 -5.94
CA THR A 244 -13.28 16.00 -4.60
C THR A 244 -13.25 14.87 -3.58
N PHE A 245 -12.22 14.85 -2.74
CA PHE A 245 -12.11 13.93 -1.62
C PHE A 245 -12.92 14.46 -0.43
N LYS A 246 -13.97 13.74 -0.05
CA LYS A 246 -14.84 14.06 1.10
C LYS A 246 -14.36 13.32 2.33
N VAL A 247 -14.13 14.04 3.44
CA VAL A 247 -13.68 13.46 4.70
C VAL A 247 -14.85 12.87 5.47
N TYR A 248 -14.72 11.58 5.82
CA TYR A 248 -15.69 10.86 6.64
C TYR A 248 -15.02 10.26 7.87
N THR A 249 -15.72 10.33 9.00
CA THR A 249 -15.30 9.68 10.26
C THR A 249 -16.02 8.35 10.50
N LYS A 250 -16.99 7.98 9.64
CA LYS A 250 -17.78 6.76 9.73
C LYS A 250 -18.10 6.20 8.34
N ASP A 251 -17.69 4.97 8.10
CA ASP A 251 -17.92 4.28 6.83
C ASP A 251 -19.41 4.08 6.52
N ASP A 252 -20.25 3.86 7.55
CA ASP A 252 -21.71 3.73 7.34
C ASP A 252 -22.34 5.00 6.76
N ALA A 253 -21.84 6.18 7.11
CA ALA A 253 -22.32 7.45 6.55
C ALA A 253 -21.91 7.60 5.09
N ALA A 254 -20.64 7.30 4.77
CA ALA A 254 -20.15 7.33 3.40
C ALA A 254 -20.90 6.31 2.51
N TYR A 255 -21.17 5.11 3.02
CA TYR A 255 -21.93 4.09 2.29
C TYR A 255 -23.36 4.54 1.98
N ALA A 256 -24.04 5.17 2.95
CA ALA A 256 -25.38 5.76 2.73
C ALA A 256 -25.35 6.88 1.67
N ASP A 257 -24.29 7.67 1.63
CA ASP A 257 -24.12 8.72 0.62
C ASP A 257 -23.82 8.13 -0.78
N ILE A 258 -23.11 7.00 -0.89
CA ILE A 258 -22.98 6.23 -2.15
C ILE A 258 -24.37 5.76 -2.62
N GLN A 259 -25.17 5.14 -1.73
CA GLN A 259 -26.52 4.63 -2.07
C GLN A 259 -27.46 5.74 -2.54
N SER A 260 -27.34 6.95 -1.97
CA SER A 260 -28.14 8.11 -2.38
C SER A 260 -27.61 8.85 -3.61
N GLY A 261 -26.37 8.56 -4.03
CA GLY A 261 -25.65 9.26 -5.09
C GLY A 261 -25.10 10.65 -4.67
N ALA A 262 -24.93 10.88 -3.36
CA ALA A 262 -24.27 12.07 -2.82
C ALA A 262 -22.74 11.91 -2.77
N LEU A 263 -22.24 10.67 -2.77
CA LEU A 263 -20.85 10.28 -2.95
C LEU A 263 -20.74 9.34 -4.15
N ASP A 264 -19.67 9.43 -4.93
CA ASP A 264 -19.50 8.65 -6.15
C ASP A 264 -18.74 7.34 -5.94
N VAL A 265 -17.69 7.31 -5.07
CA VAL A 265 -16.85 6.12 -4.88
C VAL A 265 -16.29 6.04 -3.47
N MET A 266 -16.15 4.80 -2.98
CA MET A 266 -15.59 4.45 -1.67
C MET A 266 -14.80 3.15 -1.79
N GLU A 267 -13.55 3.15 -1.35
CA GLU A 267 -12.62 1.99 -1.39
C GLU A 267 -12.72 1.06 -0.17
N SER A 268 -13.81 1.16 0.58
CA SER A 268 -14.14 0.25 1.68
C SER A 268 -15.63 -0.04 1.71
N VAL A 269 -16.03 -0.97 2.56
CA VAL A 269 -17.45 -1.29 2.82
C VAL A 269 -17.62 -1.47 4.32
N PRO A 270 -18.57 -0.79 4.96
CA PRO A 270 -18.77 -0.93 6.39
C PRO A 270 -19.16 -2.35 6.77
N ALA A 271 -18.82 -2.77 7.98
CA ALA A 271 -19.11 -4.12 8.49
C ALA A 271 -20.61 -4.49 8.39
N SER A 272 -21.50 -3.51 8.50
CA SER A 272 -22.95 -3.66 8.33
C SER A 272 -23.37 -4.13 6.93
N ALA A 273 -22.62 -3.74 5.88
CA ALA A 273 -22.91 -4.02 4.49
C ALA A 273 -22.03 -5.13 3.87
N THR A 274 -20.96 -5.58 4.53
CA THR A 274 -20.00 -6.55 3.97
C THR A 274 -20.62 -7.83 3.43
N LYS A 275 -21.76 -8.28 3.98
CA LYS A 275 -22.46 -9.49 3.52
C LYS A 275 -23.36 -9.27 2.31
N THR A 276 -23.70 -8.03 1.99
CA THR A 276 -24.79 -7.72 1.05
C THR A 276 -24.35 -6.77 -0.07
N PHE A 277 -23.21 -6.08 0.05
CA PHE A 277 -22.82 -5.04 -0.90
C PHE A 277 -22.70 -5.54 -2.35
N GLU A 278 -22.31 -6.80 -2.59
CA GLU A 278 -22.23 -7.39 -3.93
C GLU A 278 -23.60 -7.67 -4.55
N THR A 279 -24.66 -7.71 -3.74
CA THR A 279 -26.06 -7.90 -4.18
C THR A 279 -26.93 -6.66 -4.00
N ASP A 280 -26.34 -5.56 -3.55
CA ASP A 280 -27.02 -4.27 -3.39
C ASP A 280 -27.16 -3.58 -4.76
N GLU A 281 -28.36 -3.56 -5.31
CA GLU A 281 -28.66 -2.96 -6.62
C GLU A 281 -28.50 -1.42 -6.64
N THR A 282 -28.35 -0.79 -5.49
CA THR A 282 -28.17 0.67 -5.37
C THR A 282 -26.73 1.12 -5.57
N VAL A 283 -25.78 0.18 -5.61
CA VAL A 283 -24.35 0.44 -5.80
C VAL A 283 -23.74 -0.45 -6.89
N GLN A 284 -22.57 -0.08 -7.37
CA GLN A 284 -21.70 -0.96 -8.15
C GLN A 284 -20.65 -1.51 -7.20
N ALA A 285 -20.57 -2.82 -7.05
CA ALA A 285 -19.60 -3.48 -6.19
C ALA A 285 -18.34 -3.89 -6.95
N TYR A 286 -17.19 -3.75 -6.30
CA TYR A 286 -15.92 -4.34 -6.70
C TYR A 286 -15.43 -5.23 -5.56
N ASN A 287 -15.05 -6.48 -5.87
CA ASN A 287 -14.51 -7.44 -4.90
C ASN A 287 -13.60 -8.43 -5.64
N LYS A 288 -12.29 -8.22 -5.59
CA LYS A 288 -11.29 -9.08 -6.23
C LYS A 288 -10.04 -9.17 -5.37
N ALA A 289 -9.25 -10.24 -5.56
CA ALA A 289 -7.97 -10.40 -4.89
C ALA A 289 -7.13 -9.10 -5.00
N GLY A 290 -6.67 -8.62 -3.85
CA GLY A 290 -5.85 -7.41 -3.72
C GLY A 290 -4.36 -7.76 -3.51
N SER A 291 -3.57 -6.74 -3.21
CA SER A 291 -2.12 -6.88 -3.01
C SER A 291 -1.73 -7.30 -1.60
N VAL A 292 -2.61 -7.18 -0.62
CA VAL A 292 -2.28 -7.48 0.78
C VAL A 292 -2.34 -8.97 1.06
N ILE A 293 -1.21 -9.57 1.43
CA ILE A 293 -1.17 -10.97 1.90
C ILE A 293 -1.39 -11.02 3.41
N GLN A 294 -2.24 -11.92 3.87
CA GLN A 294 -2.44 -12.26 5.27
C GLN A 294 -1.92 -13.67 5.54
N GLN A 295 -1.15 -13.82 6.60
CA GLN A 295 -0.44 -15.06 6.94
C GLN A 295 -0.18 -15.12 8.45
N PHE A 296 0.40 -16.20 8.92
CA PHE A 296 1.04 -16.24 10.22
C PHE A 296 2.48 -16.74 10.08
N THR A 297 3.36 -16.21 10.90
CA THR A 297 4.77 -16.60 10.98
C THR A 297 4.96 -17.64 12.08
N ILE A 298 5.78 -18.65 11.82
CA ILE A 298 6.22 -19.63 12.82
C ILE A 298 7.70 -19.34 13.10
N PRO A 299 8.08 -18.88 14.32
CA PRO A 299 9.48 -18.61 14.64
C PRO A 299 10.41 -19.77 14.27
N SER A 300 11.60 -19.46 13.77
CA SER A 300 12.57 -20.46 13.32
C SER A 300 13.11 -21.32 14.46
N SER A 301 13.09 -20.82 15.68
CA SER A 301 13.53 -21.49 16.89
C SER A 301 12.41 -22.17 17.69
N LEU A 302 11.15 -22.13 17.19
CA LEU A 302 10.02 -22.70 17.93
C LEU A 302 10.16 -24.21 18.04
N LYS A 303 10.12 -24.74 19.27
CA LYS A 303 10.17 -26.19 19.59
C LYS A 303 9.22 -26.97 18.70
N HIS A 304 9.66 -28.09 18.16
CA HIS A 304 9.00 -28.96 17.17
C HIS A 304 8.84 -28.36 15.75
N PHE A 305 9.12 -27.07 15.58
CA PHE A 305 8.98 -26.35 14.32
C PHE A 305 10.30 -25.73 13.87
N GLU A 306 11.44 -26.15 14.43
CA GLU A 306 12.75 -25.57 14.14
C GLU A 306 13.02 -25.57 12.63
N ALA A 307 13.35 -24.38 12.08
CA ALA A 307 13.65 -24.24 10.67
C ALA A 307 14.91 -25.05 10.28
N GLY A 308 14.91 -25.63 9.07
CA GLY A 308 16.01 -26.45 8.57
C GLY A 308 16.08 -27.86 9.15
N THR A 309 15.16 -28.27 10.03
CA THR A 309 15.05 -29.65 10.52
C THR A 309 13.98 -30.43 9.76
N GLU A 310 14.13 -31.75 9.67
CA GLU A 310 13.12 -32.62 9.04
C GLU A 310 11.79 -32.58 9.81
N GLU A 311 11.83 -32.64 11.14
CA GLU A 311 10.63 -32.53 11.97
C GLU A 311 9.91 -31.20 11.73
N GLY A 312 10.64 -30.08 11.83
CA GLY A 312 10.07 -28.75 11.66
C GLY A 312 9.41 -28.57 10.28
N THR A 313 10.05 -29.01 9.21
CA THR A 313 9.49 -28.97 7.85
C THR A 313 8.21 -29.79 7.74
N LEU A 314 8.21 -31.03 8.24
CA LEU A 314 7.03 -31.90 8.22
C LEU A 314 5.85 -31.29 9.00
N ARG A 315 6.10 -30.69 10.18
CA ARG A 315 5.06 -30.06 10.99
C ARG A 315 4.52 -28.79 10.35
N ARG A 316 5.37 -27.91 9.82
CA ARG A 316 4.95 -26.69 9.12
C ARG A 316 4.05 -27.01 7.92
N GLN A 317 4.42 -28.00 7.12
CA GLN A 317 3.62 -28.49 6.01
C GLN A 317 2.30 -29.14 6.47
N ALA A 318 2.33 -29.94 7.53
CA ALA A 318 1.13 -30.56 8.10
C ALA A 318 0.13 -29.52 8.59
N ILE A 319 0.59 -28.52 9.36
CA ILE A 319 -0.23 -27.40 9.85
C ILE A 319 -0.85 -26.64 8.66
N SER A 320 -0.05 -26.31 7.65
CA SER A 320 -0.54 -25.57 6.48
C SER A 320 -1.62 -26.35 5.71
N MET A 321 -1.39 -27.66 5.48
CA MET A 321 -2.37 -28.51 4.79
C MET A 321 -3.61 -28.84 5.64
N ALA A 322 -3.56 -28.62 6.96
CA ALA A 322 -4.71 -28.79 7.85
C ALA A 322 -5.67 -27.59 7.81
N ILE A 323 -5.31 -26.49 7.16
CA ILE A 323 -6.11 -25.25 7.13
C ILE A 323 -6.94 -25.19 5.86
N ASN A 324 -8.27 -25.19 6.01
CA ASN A 324 -9.22 -25.01 4.91
C ASN A 324 -9.40 -23.52 4.61
N ARG A 325 -8.52 -22.99 3.74
CA ARG A 325 -8.49 -21.58 3.34
C ARG A 325 -9.76 -21.15 2.61
N GLU A 326 -10.31 -22.00 1.74
CA GLU A 326 -11.56 -21.73 1.03
C GLU A 326 -12.70 -21.47 2.01
N ASN A 327 -12.87 -22.37 3.01
CA ASN A 327 -13.91 -22.20 4.02
C ASN A 327 -13.71 -20.91 4.86
N ILE A 328 -12.46 -20.53 5.15
CA ILE A 328 -12.15 -19.27 5.86
C ILE A 328 -12.57 -18.08 4.99
N CYS A 329 -12.16 -18.05 3.73
CA CYS A 329 -12.50 -16.96 2.81
C CYS A 329 -14.01 -16.83 2.60
N ASP A 330 -14.71 -17.94 2.35
CA ASP A 330 -16.15 -17.93 2.03
C ASP A 330 -17.04 -17.66 3.25
N LYS A 331 -16.72 -18.27 4.41
CA LYS A 331 -17.64 -18.28 5.56
C LYS A 331 -17.26 -17.33 6.67
N VAL A 332 -15.95 -17.09 6.86
CA VAL A 332 -15.45 -16.20 7.91
C VAL A 332 -15.29 -14.79 7.39
N LEU A 333 -14.67 -14.67 6.21
CA LEU A 333 -14.41 -13.37 5.57
C LEU A 333 -15.55 -12.92 4.64
N ASN A 334 -16.65 -13.69 4.52
CA ASN A 334 -17.80 -13.38 3.67
C ASN A 334 -17.43 -13.08 2.21
N GLY A 335 -16.41 -13.78 1.65
CA GLY A 335 -15.95 -13.58 0.28
C GLY A 335 -15.00 -12.40 0.08
N THR A 336 -14.60 -11.67 1.13
CA THR A 336 -13.63 -10.54 1.02
C THR A 336 -12.17 -10.97 1.13
N GLY A 337 -11.88 -12.24 0.95
CA GLY A 337 -10.54 -12.83 0.88
C GLY A 337 -10.46 -13.89 -0.21
N THR A 338 -9.31 -14.00 -0.84
CA THR A 338 -8.98 -15.02 -1.84
C THR A 338 -7.92 -15.96 -1.27
N PRO A 339 -8.09 -17.30 -1.28
CA PRO A 339 -7.11 -18.24 -0.75
C PRO A 339 -5.71 -18.00 -1.34
N ALA A 340 -4.69 -17.86 -0.48
CA ALA A 340 -3.32 -17.65 -0.93
C ALA A 340 -2.72 -18.94 -1.49
N VAL A 341 -1.94 -18.80 -2.55
CA VAL A 341 -1.22 -19.90 -3.23
C VAL A 341 0.28 -19.65 -3.34
N ASP A 342 0.75 -18.44 -3.03
CA ASP A 342 2.17 -18.10 -2.94
C ASP A 342 2.43 -17.03 -1.85
N PHE A 343 3.65 -16.48 -1.79
CA PHE A 343 4.09 -15.48 -0.82
C PHE A 343 3.98 -14.03 -1.33
N THR A 344 3.40 -13.82 -2.53
CA THR A 344 3.18 -12.49 -3.12
C THR A 344 1.67 -12.20 -3.25
N SER A 345 1.20 -11.70 -4.37
CA SER A 345 -0.21 -11.49 -4.66
C SER A 345 -0.48 -11.56 -6.16
N PRO A 346 -1.71 -11.89 -6.60
CA PRO A 346 -2.07 -11.87 -8.02
C PRO A 346 -1.86 -10.54 -8.75
N LEU A 347 -1.72 -9.44 -8.01
CA LEU A 347 -1.43 -8.09 -8.55
C LEU A 347 0.07 -7.75 -8.54
N THR A 348 0.93 -8.73 -8.29
CA THR A 348 2.39 -8.53 -8.28
C THR A 348 3.00 -9.10 -9.55
N PRO A 349 3.79 -8.33 -10.32
CA PRO A 349 4.57 -8.88 -11.41
C PRO A 349 5.42 -10.07 -10.95
N GLY A 350 5.36 -11.17 -11.70
CA GLY A 350 6.04 -12.41 -11.32
C GLY A 350 5.22 -13.35 -10.41
N TYR A 351 3.98 -13.01 -10.04
CA TYR A 351 3.06 -13.95 -9.39
C TYR A 351 2.88 -15.25 -10.19
N SER A 352 2.74 -16.37 -9.48
CA SER A 352 2.42 -17.67 -10.12
C SER A 352 1.66 -18.58 -9.15
N ASP A 353 0.58 -19.18 -9.63
CA ASP A 353 -0.24 -20.17 -8.92
C ASP A 353 0.24 -21.62 -9.16
N SER A 354 1.35 -21.80 -9.86
CA SER A 354 1.87 -23.10 -10.31
C SER A 354 3.31 -23.39 -9.87
N LEU A 355 3.85 -22.63 -8.90
CA LEU A 355 5.18 -22.85 -8.34
C LEU A 355 5.28 -24.22 -7.68
N LYS A 356 6.48 -24.79 -7.68
CA LYS A 356 6.76 -26.02 -6.93
C LYS A 356 6.53 -25.76 -5.44
N GLY A 357 5.72 -26.62 -4.81
CA GLY A 357 5.38 -26.47 -3.39
C GLY A 357 4.02 -25.83 -3.12
N VAL A 358 3.34 -25.22 -4.11
CA VAL A 358 1.96 -24.69 -4.00
C VAL A 358 0.99 -25.68 -3.31
N GLY A 359 1.18 -26.99 -3.52
CA GLY A 359 0.40 -28.03 -2.87
C GLY A 359 0.44 -27.98 -1.34
N ASN A 360 1.50 -27.41 -0.74
CA ASN A 360 1.63 -27.25 0.70
C ASN A 360 0.66 -26.20 1.28
N LEU A 361 0.10 -25.31 0.45
CA LEU A 361 -0.91 -24.35 0.85
C LEU A 361 -2.35 -24.84 0.62
N LYS A 362 -2.54 -25.98 -0.08
CA LYS A 362 -3.88 -26.55 -0.34
C LYS A 362 -4.34 -27.43 0.81
N TYR A 363 -5.59 -27.27 1.25
CA TYR A 363 -6.19 -28.15 2.25
C TYR A 363 -6.16 -29.61 1.81
N ASN A 364 -5.57 -30.47 2.62
CA ASN A 364 -5.50 -31.91 2.38
C ASN A 364 -5.39 -32.65 3.71
N GLU A 365 -6.53 -33.02 4.28
CA GLU A 365 -6.62 -33.70 5.57
C GLU A 365 -5.77 -34.98 5.64
N LYS A 366 -5.83 -35.82 4.60
CA LYS A 366 -5.09 -37.08 4.56
C LYS A 366 -3.58 -36.83 4.60
N LYS A 367 -3.10 -35.90 3.77
CA LYS A 367 -1.68 -35.58 3.69
C LYS A 367 -1.17 -34.90 4.96
N ALA A 368 -1.96 -33.99 5.51
CA ALA A 368 -1.65 -33.34 6.79
C ALA A 368 -1.43 -34.37 7.91
N LYS A 369 -2.32 -35.35 8.05
CA LYS A 369 -2.18 -36.46 9.02
C LYS A 369 -0.93 -37.31 8.75
N GLU A 370 -0.67 -37.68 7.49
CA GLU A 370 0.53 -38.44 7.13
C GLU A 370 1.83 -37.72 7.52
N LEU A 371 1.91 -36.40 7.27
CA LEU A 371 3.09 -35.60 7.61
C LEU A 371 3.23 -35.44 9.15
N TRP A 372 2.11 -35.23 9.82
CA TRP A 372 2.06 -35.13 11.29
C TRP A 372 2.54 -36.40 11.99
N GLU A 373 2.10 -37.57 11.52
CA GLU A 373 2.55 -38.87 12.03
C GLU A 373 4.04 -39.12 11.75
N LYS A 374 4.56 -38.72 10.59
CA LYS A 374 5.99 -38.78 10.31
C LYS A 374 6.81 -37.91 11.26
N ALA A 375 6.34 -36.69 11.55
CA ALA A 375 6.96 -35.81 12.52
C ALA A 375 6.92 -36.41 13.94
N ASN A 376 5.78 -37.02 14.34
CA ASN A 376 5.65 -37.71 15.61
C ASN A 376 6.60 -38.91 15.76
N ALA A 377 6.98 -39.56 14.67
CA ALA A 377 7.96 -40.64 14.69
C ALA A 377 9.40 -40.12 14.95
N ILE A 378 9.69 -38.84 14.65
CA ILE A 378 10.96 -38.18 14.97
C ILE A 378 10.94 -37.67 16.41
N SER A 379 9.91 -36.89 16.76
CA SER A 379 9.72 -36.33 18.10
C SER A 379 8.21 -36.32 18.43
N PRO A 380 7.75 -37.11 19.43
CA PRO A 380 6.33 -37.23 19.75
C PRO A 380 5.72 -35.92 20.21
N TRP A 381 4.55 -35.56 19.66
CA TRP A 381 3.69 -34.52 20.17
C TRP A 381 2.94 -35.01 21.40
N THR A 382 3.04 -34.30 22.50
CA THR A 382 2.47 -34.70 23.80
C THR A 382 1.29 -33.81 24.22
N SER A 383 0.58 -34.14 25.29
CA SER A 383 -0.49 -33.30 25.82
C SER A 383 -0.01 -31.93 26.33
N ASP A 384 1.29 -31.81 26.61
CA ASP A 384 1.90 -30.57 27.10
C ASP A 384 2.32 -29.61 25.95
N ASP A 385 2.36 -30.14 24.73
CA ASP A 385 2.72 -29.36 23.54
C ASP A 385 1.47 -28.70 22.93
N LYS A 386 1.56 -27.42 22.55
CA LYS A 386 0.48 -26.68 21.91
C LYS A 386 1.03 -25.57 21.02
N LEU A 387 0.56 -25.52 19.77
CA LEU A 387 0.85 -24.40 18.90
C LEU A 387 -0.13 -23.26 19.17
N THR A 388 0.33 -22.18 19.80
CA THR A 388 -0.50 -21.00 20.04
C THR A 388 -0.37 -20.01 18.88
N PHE A 389 -1.46 -19.26 18.61
CA PHE A 389 -1.51 -18.23 17.58
C PHE A 389 -1.73 -16.86 18.23
N ALA A 390 -0.69 -16.04 18.24
CA ALA A 390 -0.74 -14.68 18.75
C ALA A 390 -1.29 -13.71 17.67
N TYR A 391 -2.19 -12.83 18.09
CA TYR A 391 -2.73 -11.74 17.27
C TYR A 391 -3.23 -10.60 18.17
N ASN A 392 -3.45 -9.41 17.60
CA ASN A 392 -4.04 -8.29 18.30
C ASN A 392 -5.58 -8.35 18.23
N ALA A 393 -6.24 -8.23 19.37
CA ALA A 393 -7.70 -8.37 19.49
C ALA A 393 -8.45 -7.15 18.91
N ASP A 394 -7.86 -5.95 18.98
CA ASP A 394 -8.41 -4.71 18.44
C ASP A 394 -8.44 -4.63 16.90
N GLY A 395 -7.76 -5.55 16.20
CA GLY A 395 -7.71 -5.59 14.73
C GLY A 395 -8.73 -6.52 14.06
N GLY A 396 -9.74 -7.04 14.79
CA GLY A 396 -10.79 -7.91 14.22
C GLY A 396 -10.33 -9.31 13.82
N HIS A 397 -9.15 -9.76 14.25
CA HIS A 397 -8.52 -11.02 13.82
C HIS A 397 -9.04 -12.28 14.53
N GLU A 398 -9.80 -12.13 15.60
CA GLU A 398 -10.26 -13.23 16.46
C GLU A 398 -11.01 -14.32 15.69
N THR A 399 -11.99 -13.92 14.86
CA THR A 399 -12.79 -14.86 14.07
C THR A 399 -11.95 -15.68 13.11
N THR A 400 -11.00 -15.04 12.43
CA THR A 400 -10.09 -15.70 11.49
C THR A 400 -9.18 -16.71 12.20
N TYR A 401 -8.51 -16.31 13.30
CA TYR A 401 -7.60 -17.21 14.01
C TYR A 401 -8.32 -18.30 14.78
N THR A 402 -9.54 -18.05 15.26
CA THR A 402 -10.42 -19.10 15.79
C THR A 402 -10.75 -20.15 14.71
N ALA A 403 -11.05 -19.72 13.48
CA ALA A 403 -11.30 -20.64 12.37
C ALA A 403 -10.04 -21.42 11.95
N VAL A 404 -8.86 -20.79 11.94
CA VAL A 404 -7.57 -21.46 11.70
C VAL A 404 -7.33 -22.55 12.74
N VAL A 405 -7.45 -22.23 14.04
CA VAL A 405 -7.27 -23.18 15.14
C VAL A 405 -8.26 -24.34 15.05
N ASN A 406 -9.54 -24.05 14.78
CA ASN A 406 -10.57 -25.07 14.61
C ASN A 406 -10.26 -25.99 13.41
N SER A 407 -9.80 -25.46 12.28
CA SER A 407 -9.43 -26.25 11.12
C SER A 407 -8.28 -27.21 11.43
N ILE A 408 -7.24 -26.73 12.12
CA ILE A 408 -6.08 -27.53 12.55
C ILE A 408 -6.53 -28.64 13.52
N ASN A 409 -7.29 -28.30 14.57
CA ASN A 409 -7.72 -29.23 15.59
C ASN A 409 -8.67 -30.29 15.03
N ASN A 410 -9.59 -29.92 14.13
CA ASN A 410 -10.48 -30.87 13.46
C ASN A 410 -9.70 -31.86 12.56
N THR A 411 -8.61 -31.40 11.95
CA THR A 411 -7.79 -32.21 11.04
C THR A 411 -6.79 -33.09 11.79
N LEU A 412 -6.00 -32.52 12.70
CA LEU A 412 -4.86 -33.22 13.32
C LEU A 412 -5.18 -33.84 14.68
N GLY A 413 -6.27 -33.46 15.32
CA GLY A 413 -6.70 -33.90 16.63
C GLY A 413 -7.01 -32.72 17.56
N SER A 414 -7.88 -32.94 18.53
CA SER A 414 -8.26 -31.90 19.47
C SER A 414 -7.05 -31.40 20.27
N GLU A 415 -6.96 -30.08 20.44
CA GLU A 415 -5.96 -29.39 21.27
C GLU A 415 -4.52 -29.30 20.73
N VAL A 416 -4.28 -29.58 19.43
CA VAL A 416 -2.98 -29.30 18.79
C VAL A 416 -2.71 -27.78 18.76
N ALA A 417 -3.73 -26.96 18.56
CA ALA A 417 -3.62 -25.51 18.41
C ALA A 417 -4.54 -24.75 19.35
N ALA A 418 -4.17 -23.51 19.72
CA ALA A 418 -4.97 -22.59 20.51
C ALA A 418 -4.73 -21.13 20.11
N THR A 419 -5.69 -20.24 20.37
CA THR A 419 -5.51 -18.78 20.21
C THR A 419 -4.77 -18.19 21.42
N ASN A 420 -4.03 -17.09 21.18
CA ASN A 420 -3.31 -16.31 22.19
C ASN A 420 -3.43 -14.81 21.89
N PRO A 421 -4.61 -14.18 22.13
CA PRO A 421 -4.84 -12.78 21.81
C PRO A 421 -4.07 -11.82 22.72
N TYR A 422 -3.53 -10.75 22.14
CA TYR A 422 -3.00 -9.58 22.83
C TYR A 422 -4.04 -8.46 22.79
N PRO A 423 -4.20 -7.66 23.86
CA PRO A 423 -5.27 -6.65 23.92
C PRO A 423 -5.20 -5.62 22.80
N THR A 424 -4.01 -5.09 22.50
CA THR A 424 -3.79 -4.03 21.51
C THR A 424 -2.75 -4.40 20.46
N PHE A 425 -2.78 -3.70 19.31
CA PHE A 425 -1.75 -3.84 18.29
C PHE A 425 -0.35 -3.50 18.83
N ASN A 426 -0.23 -2.47 19.66
CA ASN A 426 1.06 -2.07 20.24
C ASN A 426 1.65 -3.14 21.16
N ASP A 427 0.84 -3.72 22.06
CA ASP A 427 1.28 -4.81 22.95
C ASP A 427 1.73 -6.03 22.14
N TYR A 428 0.95 -6.36 21.10
CA TYR A 428 1.24 -7.44 20.17
C TYR A 428 2.56 -7.21 19.42
N ARG A 429 2.74 -6.03 18.78
CA ARG A 429 3.97 -5.70 18.03
C ARG A 429 5.20 -5.69 18.92
N THR A 430 5.09 -5.13 20.13
CA THR A 430 6.16 -5.15 21.13
C THR A 430 6.56 -6.59 21.46
N ALA A 431 5.60 -7.48 21.73
CA ALA A 431 5.90 -8.88 22.03
C ALA A 431 6.57 -9.62 20.85
N VAL A 432 6.16 -9.33 19.62
CA VAL A 432 6.78 -9.91 18.40
C VAL A 432 8.20 -9.36 18.22
N SER A 433 8.39 -8.04 18.29
CA SER A 433 9.71 -7.40 18.10
C SER A 433 10.72 -7.82 19.19
N ASP A 434 10.25 -8.01 20.42
CA ASP A 434 11.06 -8.49 21.54
C ASP A 434 11.30 -10.02 21.53
N ARG A 435 10.78 -10.74 20.52
CA ARG A 435 10.84 -12.23 20.43
C ARG A 435 10.24 -12.94 21.64
N LYS A 436 9.21 -12.34 22.28
CA LYS A 436 8.53 -12.88 23.48
C LYS A 436 7.36 -13.82 23.16
N VAL A 437 6.92 -13.88 21.89
CA VAL A 437 5.82 -14.75 21.49
C VAL A 437 6.30 -16.21 21.47
N GLN A 438 5.64 -17.06 22.29
CA GLN A 438 5.94 -18.49 22.41
C GLN A 438 4.97 -19.31 21.55
N GLY A 439 4.96 -19.07 20.23
CA GLY A 439 4.06 -19.72 19.28
C GLY A 439 4.11 -19.07 17.91
N ALA A 440 3.18 -19.44 17.05
CA ALA A 440 2.96 -18.74 15.79
C ALA A 440 2.32 -17.37 16.07
N PHE A 441 2.53 -16.41 15.19
CA PHE A 441 1.94 -15.09 15.31
C PHE A 441 1.43 -14.57 13.97
N ARG A 442 0.34 -13.79 14.03
CA ARG A 442 -0.23 -13.11 12.88
C ARG A 442 0.85 -12.28 12.17
N SER A 443 0.89 -12.38 10.88
CA SER A 443 1.70 -11.51 10.04
C SER A 443 0.97 -11.22 8.73
N GLY A 444 1.50 -10.33 7.94
CA GLY A 444 0.98 -9.96 6.65
C GLY A 444 1.84 -8.88 6.04
N TRP A 445 1.63 -8.61 4.77
CA TRP A 445 2.37 -7.57 4.07
C TRP A 445 1.49 -6.84 3.06
N GLN A 446 1.59 -5.52 3.05
CA GLN A 446 1.11 -4.65 1.98
C GLN A 446 2.34 -4.11 1.26
N PRO A 447 2.44 -4.27 -0.07
CA PRO A 447 3.63 -3.84 -0.78
C PRO A 447 3.67 -2.31 -0.93
N ASP A 448 4.88 -1.75 -0.80
CA ASP A 448 5.15 -0.32 -1.04
C ASP A 448 5.25 -0.03 -2.55
N TYR A 449 5.66 -1.02 -3.33
CA TYR A 449 5.75 -1.00 -4.79
C TYR A 449 5.47 -2.40 -5.35
N PRO A 450 4.96 -2.52 -6.59
CA PRO A 450 4.51 -3.79 -7.15
C PRO A 450 5.70 -4.66 -7.62
N SER A 451 6.39 -5.27 -6.65
CA SER A 451 7.50 -6.18 -6.88
C SER A 451 7.47 -7.35 -5.91
N ALA A 452 7.81 -8.53 -6.39
CA ALA A 452 8.01 -9.71 -5.55
C ALA A 452 9.12 -9.48 -4.50
N GLU A 453 10.13 -8.69 -4.81
CA GLU A 453 11.21 -8.31 -3.89
C GLU A 453 10.66 -7.73 -2.59
N ASN A 454 9.67 -6.81 -2.68
CA ASN A 454 9.11 -6.14 -1.51
C ASN A 454 8.42 -7.11 -0.53
N TYR A 455 7.80 -8.18 -1.04
CA TYR A 455 7.23 -9.23 -0.18
C TYR A 455 8.30 -10.16 0.40
N LEU A 456 9.32 -10.49 -0.39
CA LEU A 456 10.23 -11.59 -0.09
C LEU A 456 11.44 -11.15 0.73
N VAL A 457 12.16 -10.13 0.28
CA VAL A 457 13.44 -9.72 0.89
C VAL A 457 13.22 -9.10 2.25
N ALA A 458 12.26 -8.19 2.37
CA ALA A 458 11.96 -7.51 3.63
C ALA A 458 11.56 -8.49 4.75
N ASN A 459 10.82 -9.57 4.41
CA ASN A 459 10.21 -10.46 5.39
C ASN A 459 10.96 -11.77 5.62
N TYR A 460 11.86 -12.19 4.71
CA TYR A 460 12.47 -13.53 4.79
C TYR A 460 13.99 -13.57 4.57
N ALA A 461 14.63 -12.50 4.07
CA ALA A 461 16.08 -12.50 3.92
C ALA A 461 16.78 -12.59 5.28
N SER A 462 17.90 -13.33 5.35
CA SER A 462 18.67 -13.47 6.58
C SER A 462 19.19 -12.14 7.13
N ALA A 463 19.46 -11.17 6.26
CA ALA A 463 19.87 -9.83 6.64
C ALA A 463 18.78 -9.03 7.37
N ALA A 464 17.51 -9.37 7.18
CA ALA A 464 16.37 -8.73 7.83
C ALA A 464 15.94 -9.41 9.14
N ALA A 465 16.62 -10.49 9.53
CA ALA A 465 16.41 -11.21 10.79
C ALA A 465 17.09 -10.50 11.99
N ASP A 466 16.92 -11.07 13.18
CA ASP A 466 17.56 -10.62 14.43
C ASP A 466 17.24 -9.15 14.79
N GLY A 467 16.08 -8.65 14.38
CA GLY A 467 15.65 -7.27 14.63
C GLY A 467 16.17 -6.22 13.64
N ASN A 468 16.84 -6.66 12.56
CA ASN A 468 17.39 -5.75 11.54
C ASN A 468 16.37 -5.38 10.44
N GLY A 469 15.14 -5.93 10.48
CA GLY A 469 14.08 -5.68 9.51
C GLY A 469 12.78 -6.36 9.89
N SER A 470 11.96 -6.71 8.90
CA SER A 470 10.63 -7.30 9.11
C SER A 470 10.60 -8.84 9.17
N ASN A 471 11.77 -9.50 9.15
CA ASN A 471 11.88 -10.95 9.33
C ASN A 471 11.75 -11.32 10.80
N ASP A 472 10.56 -11.10 11.36
CA ASP A 472 10.27 -11.31 12.79
C ASP A 472 10.32 -12.79 13.23
N GLY A 473 10.31 -13.72 12.29
CA GLY A 473 10.47 -15.16 12.53
C GLY A 473 11.91 -15.64 12.59
N ASP A 474 12.87 -14.77 12.33
CA ASP A 474 14.31 -15.02 12.29
C ASP A 474 14.67 -16.20 11.34
N TYR A 475 13.96 -16.30 10.21
CA TYR A 475 14.23 -17.27 9.17
C TYR A 475 15.56 -16.96 8.47
N LYS A 476 16.37 -17.98 8.25
CA LYS A 476 17.66 -17.89 7.56
C LYS A 476 17.84 -19.09 6.63
N ASN A 477 18.05 -18.83 5.35
CA ASN A 477 18.28 -19.86 4.34
C ASN A 477 19.19 -19.29 3.26
N SER A 478 20.37 -19.87 3.10
CA SER A 478 21.39 -19.40 2.15
C SER A 478 20.97 -19.55 0.69
N GLU A 479 20.18 -20.58 0.34
CA GLU A 479 19.67 -20.76 -1.03
C GLU A 479 18.67 -19.63 -1.37
N PHE A 480 17.78 -19.29 -0.44
CA PHE A 480 16.86 -18.15 -0.58
C PHE A 480 17.63 -16.84 -0.74
N ASP A 481 18.60 -16.57 0.13
CA ASP A 481 19.42 -15.34 0.08
C ASP A 481 20.21 -15.22 -1.22
N ASP A 482 20.80 -16.34 -1.70
CA ASP A 482 21.54 -16.39 -2.97
C ASP A 482 20.63 -16.09 -4.18
N LEU A 483 19.40 -16.63 -4.18
CA LEU A 483 18.42 -16.36 -5.24
C LEU A 483 17.98 -14.90 -5.23
N CYS A 484 17.69 -14.33 -4.06
CA CYS A 484 17.37 -12.92 -3.92
C CYS A 484 18.52 -12.00 -4.34
N SER A 485 19.78 -12.35 -3.98
CA SER A 485 20.96 -11.59 -4.39
C SER A 485 21.18 -11.63 -5.91
N LYS A 486 20.96 -12.78 -6.55
CA LYS A 486 21.00 -12.89 -8.02
C LYS A 486 19.87 -12.10 -8.68
N ALA A 487 18.66 -12.12 -8.09
CA ALA A 487 17.54 -11.34 -8.59
C ALA A 487 17.83 -9.83 -8.51
N ALA A 488 18.44 -9.37 -7.42
CA ALA A 488 18.84 -7.96 -7.26
C ALA A 488 19.90 -7.51 -8.28
N ALA A 489 20.71 -8.43 -8.81
CA ALA A 489 21.72 -8.15 -9.84
C ALA A 489 21.26 -8.49 -11.28
N ALA A 490 19.98 -8.85 -11.48
CA ALA A 490 19.44 -9.19 -12.78
C ALA A 490 19.32 -7.96 -13.68
N GLN A 491 19.53 -8.12 -14.98
CA GLN A 491 19.50 -7.02 -15.95
C GLN A 491 18.07 -6.67 -16.41
N THR A 492 17.14 -7.60 -16.22
CA THR A 492 15.74 -7.41 -16.61
C THR A 492 14.78 -7.80 -15.48
N THR A 493 13.64 -7.15 -15.43
CA THR A 493 12.55 -7.49 -14.49
C THR A 493 12.08 -8.93 -14.66
N ASP A 494 12.03 -9.44 -15.89
CA ASP A 494 11.62 -10.83 -16.18
C ASP A 494 12.60 -11.85 -15.61
N GLU A 495 13.91 -11.58 -15.68
CA GLU A 495 14.93 -12.41 -15.08
C GLU A 495 14.86 -12.37 -13.55
N ALA A 496 14.74 -11.18 -12.97
CA ALA A 496 14.55 -11.00 -11.54
C ALA A 496 13.31 -11.77 -11.04
N ASN A 497 12.16 -11.62 -11.74
CA ASN A 497 10.92 -12.30 -11.39
C ASN A 497 11.05 -13.83 -11.39
N LYS A 498 11.79 -14.43 -12.35
CA LYS A 498 12.06 -15.89 -12.38
C LYS A 498 12.88 -16.34 -11.17
N LEU A 499 13.85 -15.54 -10.76
CA LEU A 499 14.68 -15.84 -9.59
C LEU A 499 13.87 -15.68 -8.29
N TYR A 500 13.01 -14.67 -8.19
CA TYR A 500 12.07 -14.54 -7.07
C TYR A 500 11.03 -15.68 -7.02
N GLN A 501 10.59 -16.22 -8.16
CA GLN A 501 9.75 -17.41 -8.21
C GLN A 501 10.49 -18.62 -7.61
N GLN A 502 11.78 -18.83 -7.96
CA GLN A 502 12.59 -19.89 -7.37
C GLN A 502 12.80 -19.67 -5.85
N ALA A 503 13.01 -18.43 -5.42
CA ALA A 503 13.09 -18.11 -3.99
C ALA A 503 11.78 -18.43 -3.26
N GLN A 504 10.61 -18.17 -3.87
CA GLN A 504 9.32 -18.57 -3.33
C GLN A 504 9.15 -20.09 -3.24
N GLU A 505 9.72 -20.87 -4.17
CA GLU A 505 9.69 -22.35 -4.09
C GLU A 505 10.43 -22.87 -2.84
N VAL A 506 11.52 -22.19 -2.44
CA VAL A 506 12.21 -22.47 -1.16
C VAL A 506 11.28 -22.17 0.01
N LEU A 507 10.63 -21.01 0.03
CA LEU A 507 9.68 -20.64 1.10
C LEU A 507 8.46 -21.57 1.15
N LEU A 508 7.93 -21.99 0.01
CA LEU A 508 6.81 -22.94 -0.09
C LEU A 508 7.17 -24.33 0.46
N ASN A 509 8.45 -24.71 0.41
CA ASN A 509 8.93 -25.94 1.03
C ASN A 509 9.10 -25.79 2.55
N ASP A 510 9.75 -24.72 3.00
CA ASP A 510 10.15 -24.51 4.39
C ASP A 510 9.04 -23.95 5.28
N LEU A 511 8.13 -23.16 4.70
CA LEU A 511 7.03 -22.47 5.36
C LEU A 511 7.46 -21.71 6.63
N PRO A 512 8.39 -20.74 6.54
CA PRO A 512 8.72 -19.85 7.66
C PRO A 512 7.51 -19.03 8.12
N ALA A 513 6.65 -18.68 7.18
CA ALA A 513 5.29 -18.23 7.40
C ALA A 513 4.32 -19.09 6.58
N VAL A 514 3.06 -19.10 6.96
CA VAL A 514 1.99 -19.82 6.28
C VAL A 514 1.01 -18.83 5.68
N PRO A 515 1.05 -18.57 4.36
CA PRO A 515 0.05 -17.78 3.66
C PRO A 515 -1.36 -18.31 3.88
N LEU A 516 -2.29 -17.44 4.22
CA LEU A 516 -3.71 -17.77 4.44
C LEU A 516 -4.57 -17.30 3.28
N TYR A 517 -4.56 -16.01 3.02
CA TYR A 517 -5.37 -15.39 1.98
C TYR A 517 -4.78 -14.05 1.53
N TYR A 518 -5.13 -13.65 0.31
CA TYR A 518 -5.01 -12.27 -0.13
C TYR A 518 -6.26 -11.52 0.32
N ALA A 519 -6.10 -10.42 1.06
CA ALA A 519 -7.22 -9.54 1.34
C ALA A 519 -7.71 -8.95 0.00
N ASN A 520 -8.99 -9.07 -0.28
CA ASN A 520 -9.51 -8.51 -1.51
C ASN A 520 -9.45 -6.97 -1.47
N ALA A 521 -9.16 -6.35 -2.61
CA ALA A 521 -9.57 -4.98 -2.86
C ALA A 521 -11.08 -4.99 -3.04
N TYR A 522 -11.81 -4.32 -2.17
CA TYR A 522 -13.26 -4.21 -2.27
C TYR A 522 -13.72 -2.78 -1.97
N GLY A 523 -14.76 -2.37 -2.69
CA GLY A 523 -15.32 -1.05 -2.57
C GLY A 523 -16.58 -0.92 -3.38
N VAL A 524 -17.20 0.23 -3.34
CA VAL A 524 -18.45 0.53 -4.00
C VAL A 524 -18.41 1.86 -4.73
N ALA A 525 -19.18 1.95 -5.82
CA ALA A 525 -19.44 3.20 -6.50
C ALA A 525 -20.94 3.40 -6.72
N ALA A 526 -21.38 4.64 -6.82
CA ALA A 526 -22.76 4.96 -7.19
C ALA A 526 -23.08 4.44 -8.61
N THR A 527 -24.32 4.04 -8.85
CA THR A 527 -24.75 3.43 -10.12
C THR A 527 -24.56 4.33 -11.35
N GLY A 528 -24.48 5.65 -11.15
CA GLY A 528 -24.23 6.64 -12.22
C GLY A 528 -22.76 6.80 -12.62
N VAL A 529 -21.83 6.16 -11.92
CA VAL A 529 -20.39 6.21 -12.21
C VAL A 529 -20.03 5.17 -13.25
N SER A 530 -19.16 5.51 -14.19
CA SER A 530 -18.58 4.58 -15.19
C SER A 530 -17.07 4.53 -14.98
N GLY A 531 -16.43 3.39 -15.33
CA GLY A 531 -14.99 3.20 -15.24
C GLY A 531 -14.48 2.92 -13.83
N PHE A 532 -15.34 2.51 -12.90
CA PHE A 532 -14.94 2.12 -11.55
C PHE A 532 -14.13 0.82 -11.60
N GLU A 533 -12.88 0.91 -11.16
CA GLU A 533 -11.96 -0.20 -10.92
C GLU A 533 -11.01 0.16 -9.79
N MET A 534 -10.44 -0.87 -9.15
CA MET A 534 -9.41 -0.71 -8.12
C MET A 534 -8.03 -1.05 -8.69
N ASN A 535 -7.00 -0.35 -8.24
CA ASN A 535 -5.62 -0.61 -8.63
C ASN A 535 -4.92 -1.58 -7.67
N TRP A 536 -3.65 -1.88 -7.95
CA TRP A 536 -2.80 -2.76 -7.15
C TRP A 536 -2.58 -2.28 -5.70
N GLN A 537 -2.80 -1.00 -5.40
CA GLN A 537 -2.75 -0.43 -4.04
C GLN A 537 -4.08 -0.58 -3.28
N ASN A 538 -5.09 -1.23 -3.89
CA ASN A 538 -6.47 -1.34 -3.40
C ASN A 538 -7.19 0.02 -3.36
N LEU A 539 -6.83 0.94 -4.24
CA LEU A 539 -7.42 2.26 -4.37
C LEU A 539 -8.17 2.39 -5.71
N PRO A 540 -9.22 3.21 -5.77
CA PRO A 540 -9.91 3.51 -7.03
C PRO A 540 -8.99 4.20 -8.04
N VAL A 541 -9.13 3.87 -9.32
CA VAL A 541 -8.45 4.55 -10.43
C VAL A 541 -9.26 5.78 -10.83
N TYR A 542 -9.09 6.87 -10.09
CA TYR A 542 -9.92 8.07 -10.19
C TYR A 542 -9.93 8.70 -11.58
N GLU A 543 -8.79 8.71 -12.27
CA GLU A 543 -8.64 9.29 -13.62
C GLU A 543 -9.47 8.57 -14.69
N ASN A 544 -9.84 7.31 -14.47
CA ASN A 544 -10.65 6.53 -15.39
C ASN A 544 -12.16 6.71 -15.20
N MET A 545 -12.58 7.26 -14.05
CA MET A 545 -13.98 7.38 -13.71
C MET A 545 -14.63 8.57 -14.41
N THR A 546 -15.90 8.38 -14.78
CA THR A 546 -16.76 9.45 -15.28
C THR A 546 -18.15 9.29 -14.68
N LYS A 547 -18.89 10.39 -14.55
CA LYS A 547 -20.32 10.34 -14.25
C LYS A 547 -21.10 11.11 -15.30
N SER A 548 -22.23 10.56 -15.73
CA SER A 548 -23.17 11.28 -16.57
C SER A 548 -23.83 12.37 -15.71
N GLY A 549 -23.75 13.61 -16.13
CA GLY A 549 -24.49 14.70 -15.49
C GLY A 549 -25.98 14.30 -15.39
N LYS A 550 -26.55 14.52 -14.19
CA LYS A 550 -28.00 14.37 -13.97
C LYS A 550 -28.73 15.47 -14.70
#